data_2a36fef9c3e2aeb5c0282db8cfbcc74b
#
_entry.id   2a36fef9c3e2aeb5c0282db8cfbcc74b
#
_cell.length_a   1.000
_cell.length_b   1.000
_cell.length_c   1.000
_cell.angle_alpha   90.00
_cell.angle_beta   90.00
_cell.angle_gamma   90.00
#
_symmetry.space_group_name_H-M   'P 1'
#
loop_
_entity.id
_entity.type
_entity.pdbx_description
1 polymer ?
#
loop_
_entity_poly.entity_id
_entity_poly.type
_entity_poly.pdbx_seq_one_letter_code
_entity_poly.pdbx_strand_id
1 'polypeptide(L)'
;LDIEKITENYFKHDFGLTYFDNFLTPVALDSIRHFLLGNTIWFDFFHGGGYIGAYLRDGLACPLFFQIAEEMRTTFPKIFKNHPLKQLWAYKYDSRAYKNDSPLTGIRAHADAAAVNVNFWVTPKAANLNSSSGGLVVYHREAPLEWDFNTFNNDTEKILEHLEDNNDGKSIVPYNENRIVIFNSNLIHETDKFEFKEGYENRRINVTML
;
A
#
# COMPACT_ATOMS: atom_id res chain seq x y z
N LEU A 1 6.39 -6.74 -19.21
CA LEU A 1 6.42 -5.40 -18.62
C LEU A 1 7.25 -4.46 -19.50
N ASP A 2 6.75 -3.27 -19.72
CA ASP A 2 7.49 -2.19 -20.37
C ASP A 2 8.22 -1.36 -19.29
N ILE A 3 9.44 -1.79 -18.97
CA ILE A 3 10.22 -1.26 -17.84
C ILE A 3 10.60 0.20 -18.07
N GLU A 4 10.93 0.57 -19.33
CA GLU A 4 11.29 1.94 -19.67
C GLU A 4 10.12 2.88 -19.46
N LYS A 5 8.96 2.54 -19.99
CA LYS A 5 7.73 3.33 -19.85
C LYS A 5 7.28 3.47 -18.39
N ILE A 6 7.37 2.40 -17.58
CA ILE A 6 7.04 2.44 -16.15
C ILE A 6 7.99 3.40 -15.42
N THR A 7 9.29 3.29 -15.71
CA THR A 7 10.31 4.18 -15.13
C THR A 7 10.08 5.63 -15.54
N GLU A 8 9.81 5.87 -16.82
CA GLU A 8 9.49 7.21 -17.31
C GLU A 8 8.24 7.80 -16.66
N ASN A 9 7.19 7.00 -16.50
CA ASN A 9 5.97 7.45 -15.84
C ASN A 9 6.22 7.88 -14.40
N TYR A 10 7.05 7.13 -13.66
CA TYR A 10 7.44 7.49 -12.29
C TYR A 10 8.11 8.87 -12.24
N PHE A 11 9.08 9.13 -13.12
CA PHE A 11 9.81 10.40 -13.13
C PHE A 11 9.10 11.55 -13.84
N LYS A 12 8.11 11.26 -14.70
CA LYS A 12 7.26 12.29 -15.30
C LYS A 12 6.17 12.80 -14.38
N HIS A 13 5.81 12.00 -13.39
CA HIS A 13 4.90 12.46 -12.33
C HIS A 13 5.66 13.43 -11.44
N ASP A 14 5.15 14.65 -11.27
CA ASP A 14 5.85 15.75 -10.57
C ASP A 14 6.35 15.35 -9.18
N PHE A 15 5.71 14.35 -8.55
CA PHE A 15 6.04 13.87 -7.21
C PHE A 15 6.60 12.45 -7.17
N GLY A 16 6.77 11.76 -8.30
CA GLY A 16 7.23 10.37 -8.33
C GLY A 16 6.12 9.38 -7.95
N LEU A 17 5.29 9.02 -8.93
CA LEU A 17 4.22 8.03 -8.78
C LEU A 17 4.04 7.25 -10.09
N THR A 18 3.92 5.94 -9.99
CA THR A 18 3.50 5.06 -11.10
C THR A 18 2.77 3.84 -10.57
N TYR A 19 1.94 3.21 -11.39
CA TYR A 19 1.35 1.92 -11.09
C TYR A 19 1.14 1.10 -12.37
N PHE A 20 1.09 -0.21 -12.23
CA PHE A 20 0.84 -1.13 -13.33
C PHE A 20 0.24 -2.45 -12.84
N ASP A 21 -0.39 -3.17 -13.77
CA ASP A 21 -1.00 -4.47 -13.51
C ASP A 21 -0.07 -5.64 -13.89
N ASN A 22 -0.46 -6.85 -13.46
CA ASN A 22 0.29 -8.07 -13.71
C ASN A 22 1.73 -8.03 -13.18
N PHE A 23 1.87 -7.51 -11.97
CA PHE A 23 3.15 -7.36 -11.28
C PHE A 23 3.85 -8.70 -11.05
N LEU A 24 3.14 -9.64 -10.46
CA LEU A 24 3.65 -10.98 -10.16
C LEU A 24 3.22 -11.98 -11.24
N THR A 25 4.03 -13.03 -11.44
CA THR A 25 3.56 -14.19 -12.20
C THR A 25 2.38 -14.85 -11.49
N PRO A 26 1.49 -15.56 -12.19
CA PRO A 26 0.36 -16.24 -11.56
C PRO A 26 0.79 -17.17 -10.42
N VAL A 27 1.90 -17.88 -10.57
CA VAL A 27 2.44 -18.79 -9.55
C VAL A 27 2.92 -18.03 -8.31
N ALA A 28 3.61 -16.89 -8.48
CA ALA A 28 4.08 -16.07 -7.37
C ALA A 28 2.89 -15.43 -6.62
N LEU A 29 1.90 -14.92 -7.35
CA LEU A 29 0.69 -14.35 -6.76
C LEU A 29 -0.07 -15.38 -5.92
N ASP A 30 -0.29 -16.57 -6.46
CA ASP A 30 -0.97 -17.66 -5.76
C ASP A 30 -0.18 -18.09 -4.52
N SER A 31 1.13 -18.24 -4.63
CA SER A 31 2.01 -18.59 -3.52
C SER A 31 1.97 -17.58 -2.38
N ILE A 32 2.04 -16.28 -2.69
CA ILE A 32 1.92 -15.20 -1.68
C ILE A 32 0.53 -15.19 -1.06
N ARG A 33 -0.51 -15.32 -1.87
CA ARG A 33 -1.88 -15.35 -1.38
C ARG A 33 -2.12 -16.54 -0.46
N HIS A 34 -1.65 -17.72 -0.84
CA HIS A 34 -1.72 -18.92 -0.02
C HIS A 34 -0.99 -18.73 1.32
N PHE A 35 0.22 -18.18 1.28
CA PHE A 35 0.99 -17.85 2.48
C PHE A 35 0.21 -16.87 3.39
N LEU A 36 -0.32 -15.77 2.86
CA LEU A 36 -1.02 -14.75 3.64
C LEU A 36 -2.39 -15.22 4.19
N LEU A 37 -3.04 -16.18 3.54
CA LEU A 37 -4.29 -16.75 4.02
C LEU A 37 -4.08 -17.90 5.01
N GLY A 38 -3.03 -18.70 4.84
CA GLY A 38 -2.84 -19.96 5.56
C GLY A 38 -2.00 -19.84 6.84
N ASN A 39 -1.29 -18.73 7.06
CA ASN A 39 -0.36 -18.60 8.20
C ASN A 39 -0.94 -17.76 9.34
N THR A 40 -0.50 -18.10 10.57
CA THR A 40 -0.85 -17.39 11.81
C THR A 40 0.11 -16.25 12.09
N ILE A 41 0.11 -15.23 11.22
CA ILE A 41 1.05 -14.09 11.25
C ILE A 41 0.36 -12.75 11.55
N TRP A 42 -0.94 -12.75 11.71
CA TRP A 42 -1.77 -11.56 11.89
C TRP A 42 -1.92 -11.20 13.37
N PHE A 43 -0.82 -10.76 13.99
CA PHE A 43 -0.78 -10.52 15.43
C PHE A 43 -1.19 -9.10 15.83
N ASP A 44 -1.10 -8.15 14.93
CA ASP A 44 -1.44 -6.76 15.21
C ASP A 44 -2.90 -6.50 14.87
N PHE A 45 -3.73 -6.38 15.90
CA PHE A 45 -5.18 -6.16 15.82
C PHE A 45 -5.65 -4.91 16.57
N PHE A 46 -4.73 -4.06 17.00
CA PHE A 46 -5.06 -2.86 17.78
C PHE A 46 -5.44 -1.64 16.94
N HIS A 47 -5.46 -1.77 15.62
CA HIS A 47 -5.77 -0.67 14.72
C HIS A 47 -7.25 -0.30 14.72
N GLY A 48 -7.53 1.00 14.89
CA GLY A 48 -8.87 1.56 14.84
C GLY A 48 -9.52 1.58 13.45
N GLY A 49 -8.81 1.17 12.39
CA GLY A 49 -9.23 1.29 11.00
C GLY A 49 -9.90 0.06 10.38
N GLY A 50 -10.23 -0.97 11.18
CA GLY A 50 -10.90 -2.18 10.69
C GLY A 50 -9.97 -3.13 9.92
N TYR A 51 -8.71 -3.18 10.26
CA TYR A 51 -7.72 -4.07 9.67
C TYR A 51 -6.82 -4.69 10.73
N ILE A 52 -6.14 -5.76 10.35
CA ILE A 52 -5.11 -6.44 11.13
C ILE A 52 -3.79 -6.44 10.36
N GLY A 53 -2.69 -6.38 11.09
CA GLY A 53 -1.33 -6.29 10.54
C GLY A 53 -0.51 -7.55 10.71
N ALA A 54 0.40 -7.77 9.77
CA ALA A 54 1.48 -8.73 9.83
C ALA A 54 2.79 -8.04 9.43
N TYR A 55 3.85 -8.25 10.20
CA TYR A 55 5.12 -7.54 10.02
C TYR A 55 6.27 -8.50 9.78
N LEU A 56 7.33 -7.99 9.14
CA LEU A 56 8.53 -8.75 8.83
C LEU A 56 9.09 -9.50 10.04
N ARG A 57 9.10 -8.86 11.20
CA ARG A 57 9.65 -9.42 12.44
C ARG A 57 8.76 -10.48 13.10
N ASP A 58 7.47 -10.49 12.75
CA ASP A 58 6.44 -11.27 13.40
C ASP A 58 5.90 -12.39 12.48
N GLY A 59 6.77 -12.92 11.62
CA GLY A 59 6.46 -14.09 10.79
C GLY A 59 6.10 -13.80 9.34
N LEU A 60 6.02 -12.54 8.91
CA LEU A 60 5.81 -12.21 7.49
C LEU A 60 7.04 -12.48 6.62
N ALA A 61 8.21 -12.73 7.21
CA ALA A 61 9.44 -13.06 6.50
C ALA A 61 9.27 -14.33 5.66
N CYS A 62 9.05 -14.17 4.36
CA CYS A 62 8.93 -15.24 3.38
C CYS A 62 10.00 -15.03 2.30
N PRO A 63 10.76 -16.06 1.88
CA PRO A 63 11.80 -15.93 0.85
C PRO A 63 11.33 -15.23 -0.42
N LEU A 64 10.08 -15.46 -0.83
CA LEU A 64 9.50 -14.87 -2.03
C LEU A 64 9.40 -13.33 -1.93
N PHE A 65 9.13 -12.76 -0.76
CA PHE A 65 9.12 -11.30 -0.60
C PHE A 65 10.52 -10.69 -0.77
N PHE A 66 11.55 -11.35 -0.27
CA PHE A 66 12.93 -10.89 -0.49
C PHE A 66 13.36 -11.00 -1.94
N GLN A 67 12.95 -12.08 -2.63
CA GLN A 67 13.16 -12.23 -4.06
C GLN A 67 12.49 -11.10 -4.84
N ILE A 68 11.23 -10.78 -4.54
CA ILE A 68 10.50 -9.67 -5.18
C ILE A 68 11.25 -8.35 -4.98
N ALA A 69 11.69 -8.04 -3.76
CA ALA A 69 12.43 -6.82 -3.48
C ALA A 69 13.74 -6.72 -4.29
N GLU A 70 14.47 -7.82 -4.42
CA GLU A 70 15.72 -7.84 -5.21
C GLU A 70 15.45 -7.78 -6.71
N GLU A 71 14.41 -8.45 -7.21
CA GLU A 71 14.00 -8.34 -8.61
C GLU A 71 13.55 -6.91 -8.94
N MET A 72 12.86 -6.21 -8.05
CA MET A 72 12.52 -4.80 -8.24
C MET A 72 13.75 -3.90 -8.32
N ARG A 73 14.75 -4.11 -7.45
CA ARG A 73 15.99 -3.35 -7.47
C ARG A 73 16.79 -3.53 -8.77
N THR A 74 16.80 -4.72 -9.31
CA THR A 74 17.49 -5.06 -10.56
C THR A 74 16.71 -4.65 -11.80
N THR A 75 15.38 -4.71 -11.75
CA THR A 75 14.48 -4.37 -12.86
C THR A 75 14.31 -2.86 -13.02
N PHE A 76 14.20 -2.12 -11.92
CA PHE A 76 13.99 -0.67 -11.89
C PHE A 76 15.15 0.06 -11.19
N PRO A 77 16.41 -0.08 -11.68
CA PRO A 77 17.58 0.44 -10.97
C PRO A 77 17.58 1.95 -10.82
N LYS A 78 16.92 2.70 -11.70
CA LYS A 78 16.80 4.16 -11.58
C LYS A 78 15.96 4.58 -10.38
N ILE A 79 15.02 3.72 -9.93
CA ILE A 79 14.15 3.98 -8.78
C ILE A 79 14.74 3.36 -7.51
N PHE A 80 15.20 2.10 -7.56
CA PHE A 80 15.49 1.31 -6.35
C PHE A 80 16.97 0.99 -6.09
N LYS A 81 17.90 1.25 -7.01
CA LYS A 81 19.31 0.79 -6.87
C LYS A 81 19.92 1.08 -5.49
N ASN A 82 19.67 2.28 -4.97
CA ASN A 82 20.22 2.75 -3.70
C ASN A 82 19.26 2.58 -2.51
N HIS A 83 18.12 1.93 -2.71
CA HIS A 83 17.07 1.76 -1.73
C HIS A 83 16.83 0.27 -1.46
N PRO A 84 17.61 -0.35 -0.54
CA PRO A 84 17.35 -1.72 -0.12
C PRO A 84 16.07 -1.80 0.70
N LEU A 85 15.40 -2.96 0.66
CA LEU A 85 14.23 -3.21 1.51
C LEU A 85 14.58 -3.01 2.99
N LYS A 86 13.86 -2.10 3.64
CA LYS A 86 14.01 -1.81 5.07
C LYS A 86 12.88 -2.38 5.90
N GLN A 87 11.66 -2.28 5.37
CA GLN A 87 10.44 -2.68 6.09
C GLN A 87 9.50 -3.41 5.13
N LEU A 88 8.76 -4.35 5.69
CA LEU A 88 7.74 -5.11 4.99
C LEU A 88 6.60 -5.38 5.96
N TRP A 89 5.39 -5.08 5.55
CA TRP A 89 4.16 -5.47 6.25
C TRP A 89 3.05 -5.82 5.29
N ALA A 90 2.05 -6.50 5.80
CA ALA A 90 0.80 -6.74 5.10
C ALA A 90 -0.37 -6.35 6.00
N TYR A 91 -1.41 -5.79 5.41
CA TYR A 91 -2.65 -5.46 6.10
C TYR A 91 -3.83 -6.20 5.47
N LYS A 92 -4.67 -6.77 6.32
CA LYS A 92 -5.90 -7.48 5.95
C LYS A 92 -7.10 -6.72 6.52
N TYR A 93 -7.97 -6.25 5.64
CA TYR A 93 -9.10 -5.38 5.96
C TYR A 93 -10.42 -6.15 5.95
N ASP A 94 -11.32 -5.77 6.85
CA ASP A 94 -12.72 -6.23 6.83
C ASP A 94 -13.64 -5.03 6.57
N SER A 95 -14.29 -4.98 5.40
CA SER A 95 -15.22 -3.91 5.03
C SER A 95 -16.50 -3.88 5.87
N ARG A 96 -16.72 -4.90 6.71
CA ARG A 96 -17.84 -4.96 7.66
C ARG A 96 -17.48 -4.45 9.06
N ALA A 97 -16.23 -4.00 9.24
CA ALA A 97 -15.81 -3.47 10.52
C ALA A 97 -16.41 -2.08 10.75
N TYR A 98 -17.12 -1.93 11.87
CA TYR A 98 -17.79 -0.70 12.28
C TYR A 98 -17.39 -0.30 13.70
N LYS A 99 -17.40 0.99 13.96
CA LYS A 99 -17.26 1.56 15.30
C LYS A 99 -18.29 2.69 15.46
N ASN A 100 -19.17 2.58 16.45
CA ASN A 100 -20.23 3.56 16.70
C ASN A 100 -21.07 3.87 15.44
N ASP A 101 -21.55 2.81 14.77
CA ASP A 101 -22.37 2.87 13.55
C ASP A 101 -21.68 3.53 12.33
N SER A 102 -20.37 3.75 12.40
CA SER A 102 -19.57 4.27 11.29
C SER A 102 -18.65 3.18 10.72
N PRO A 103 -18.56 3.04 9.39
CA PRO A 103 -17.62 2.10 8.76
C PRO A 103 -16.19 2.50 9.07
N LEU A 104 -15.34 1.52 9.35
CA LEU A 104 -13.91 1.73 9.48
C LEU A 104 -13.27 1.68 8.09
N THR A 105 -12.58 2.74 7.72
CA THR A 105 -12.15 3.01 6.34
C THR A 105 -10.68 2.68 6.06
N GLY A 106 -10.05 1.91 6.94
CA GLY A 106 -8.64 1.52 6.78
C GLY A 106 -7.68 2.56 7.37
N ILE A 107 -6.53 2.71 6.73
CA ILE A 107 -5.47 3.61 7.18
C ILE A 107 -5.79 5.02 6.71
N ARG A 108 -5.74 5.97 7.65
CA ARG A 108 -5.96 7.40 7.40
C ARG A 108 -4.74 8.04 6.74
N ALA A 109 -4.88 9.29 6.34
CA ALA A 109 -3.82 10.08 5.72
C ALA A 109 -2.55 10.08 6.60
N HIS A 110 -1.41 9.69 6.00
CA HIS A 110 -0.09 9.63 6.62
C HIS A 110 0.99 9.61 5.54
N ALA A 111 2.25 9.75 5.94
CA ALA A 111 3.42 9.45 5.13
C ALA A 111 4.28 8.39 5.82
N ASP A 112 5.20 7.78 5.08
CA ASP A 112 6.06 6.70 5.59
C ASP A 112 7.54 7.10 5.57
N ALA A 113 8.31 6.60 6.54
CA ALA A 113 9.73 6.92 6.72
C ALA A 113 10.63 6.08 5.78
N ALA A 114 10.55 6.32 4.49
CA ALA A 114 11.39 5.69 3.47
C ALA A 114 11.62 6.62 2.27
N ALA A 115 12.44 6.20 1.31
CA ALA A 115 12.61 6.92 0.06
C ALA A 115 11.52 6.57 -0.95
N VAL A 116 11.18 5.30 -1.06
CA VAL A 116 10.20 4.77 -2.01
C VAL A 116 9.24 3.83 -1.30
N ASN A 117 7.97 4.01 -1.56
CA ASN A 117 6.90 3.16 -1.08
C ASN A 117 6.38 2.28 -2.22
N VAL A 118 6.20 1.02 -1.93
CA VAL A 118 5.65 0.01 -2.84
C VAL A 118 4.45 -0.64 -2.19
N ASN A 119 3.30 -0.54 -2.84
CA ASN A 119 2.09 -1.23 -2.42
C ASN A 119 1.59 -2.16 -3.52
N PHE A 120 1.16 -3.37 -3.18
CA PHE A 120 0.49 -4.24 -4.14
C PHE A 120 -0.61 -5.07 -3.46
N TRP A 121 -1.58 -5.51 -4.28
CA TRP A 121 -2.77 -6.20 -3.81
C TRP A 121 -2.85 -7.63 -4.32
N VAL A 122 -3.27 -8.55 -3.45
CA VAL A 122 -3.28 -9.99 -3.75
C VAL A 122 -4.68 -10.63 -3.68
N THR A 123 -5.69 -9.91 -3.19
CA THR A 123 -7.07 -10.43 -3.13
C THR A 123 -7.66 -10.46 -4.54
N PRO A 124 -8.45 -11.50 -4.92
CA PRO A 124 -9.05 -11.56 -6.24
C PRO A 124 -9.86 -10.32 -6.60
N LYS A 125 -9.71 -9.86 -7.85
CA LYS A 125 -10.47 -8.72 -8.36
C LYS A 125 -11.98 -8.88 -8.16
N ALA A 126 -12.49 -10.10 -8.34
CA ALA A 126 -13.90 -10.43 -8.17
C ALA A 126 -14.43 -10.27 -6.74
N ALA A 127 -13.54 -10.12 -5.74
CA ALA A 127 -13.92 -9.85 -4.36
C ALA A 127 -14.26 -8.36 -4.12
N ASN A 128 -13.70 -7.44 -4.91
CA ASN A 128 -14.01 -6.02 -4.82
C ASN A 128 -15.40 -5.74 -5.43
N LEU A 129 -16.31 -5.18 -4.64
CA LEU A 129 -17.69 -4.87 -5.04
C LEU A 129 -17.81 -3.53 -5.77
N ASN A 130 -16.78 -2.68 -5.70
CA ASN A 130 -16.72 -1.41 -6.42
C ASN A 130 -15.41 -1.28 -7.19
N SER A 131 -15.45 -1.52 -8.50
CA SER A 131 -14.27 -1.52 -9.37
C SER A 131 -13.55 -0.16 -9.52
N SER A 132 -14.18 0.94 -9.11
CA SER A 132 -13.60 2.29 -9.19
C SER A 132 -12.89 2.71 -7.91
N SER A 133 -12.94 1.91 -6.84
CA SER A 133 -12.39 2.23 -5.53
C SER A 133 -11.66 1.02 -4.90
N GLY A 134 -11.31 1.12 -3.63
CA GLY A 134 -10.69 0.02 -2.88
C GLY A 134 -9.17 -0.01 -2.93
N GLY A 135 -8.54 0.92 -3.61
CA GLY A 135 -7.09 0.98 -3.77
C GLY A 135 -6.41 1.95 -2.80
N LEU A 136 -5.77 2.98 -3.35
CA LEU A 136 -4.97 3.96 -2.63
C LEU A 136 -5.28 5.37 -3.13
N VAL A 137 -5.34 6.31 -2.21
CA VAL A 137 -5.32 7.75 -2.51
C VAL A 137 -3.92 8.25 -2.19
N VAL A 138 -3.27 8.92 -3.16
CA VAL A 138 -1.96 9.56 -2.98
C VAL A 138 -2.15 11.04 -3.25
N TYR A 139 -1.92 11.87 -2.23
CA TYR A 139 -2.02 13.32 -2.35
C TYR A 139 -0.76 13.86 -3.05
N HIS A 140 -0.91 14.89 -3.86
CA HIS A 140 0.20 15.57 -4.53
C HIS A 140 0.89 16.55 -3.54
N ARG A 141 1.13 16.06 -2.34
CA ARG A 141 1.69 16.80 -1.23
C ARG A 141 2.61 15.92 -0.40
N GLU A 142 3.83 16.35 -0.21
CA GLU A 142 4.78 15.71 0.69
C GLU A 142 4.57 16.17 2.13
N ALA A 143 4.88 15.29 3.08
CA ALA A 143 5.01 15.68 4.47
C ALA A 143 6.21 16.65 4.62
N PRO A 144 6.07 17.76 5.36
CA PRO A 144 7.17 18.67 5.61
C PRO A 144 8.38 17.97 6.24
N LEU A 145 9.58 18.31 5.79
CA LEU A 145 10.82 17.67 6.26
C LEU A 145 11.13 17.93 7.75
N GLU A 146 10.57 18.99 8.32
CA GLU A 146 10.68 19.31 9.74
C GLU A 146 9.74 18.52 10.63
N TRP A 147 8.81 17.76 10.09
CA TRP A 147 7.92 16.91 10.87
C TRP A 147 8.65 15.67 11.36
N ASP A 148 8.46 15.34 12.63
CA ASP A 148 8.92 14.06 13.17
C ASP A 148 8.00 12.91 12.73
N PHE A 149 8.45 11.67 12.97
CA PHE A 149 7.71 10.46 12.60
C PHE A 149 6.29 10.46 13.15
N ASN A 150 6.09 10.85 14.40
CA ASN A 150 4.76 10.84 15.00
C ASN A 150 3.82 11.83 14.31
N THR A 151 4.33 12.99 13.92
CA THR A 151 3.57 14.03 13.23
C THR A 151 3.13 13.55 11.84
N PHE A 152 4.05 13.06 10.99
CA PHE A 152 3.69 12.70 9.62
C PHE A 152 3.03 11.32 9.49
N ASN A 153 3.08 10.48 10.53
CA ASN A 153 2.53 9.13 10.45
C ASN A 153 1.28 8.90 11.33
N ASN A 154 1.12 9.66 12.42
CA ASN A 154 0.04 9.43 13.38
C ASN A 154 -0.87 10.64 13.64
N ASP A 155 -0.40 11.86 13.41
CA ASP A 155 -1.18 13.07 13.66
C ASP A 155 -2.09 13.41 12.48
N THR A 156 -3.18 12.64 12.35
CA THR A 156 -4.13 12.81 11.25
C THR A 156 -4.72 14.23 11.17
N GLU A 157 -4.95 14.89 12.31
CA GLU A 157 -5.54 16.24 12.34
C GLU A 157 -4.60 17.24 11.67
N LYS A 158 -3.34 17.27 12.10
CA LYS A 158 -2.31 18.13 11.52
C LYS A 158 -2.03 17.84 10.05
N ILE A 159 -2.08 16.56 9.66
CA ILE A 159 -1.92 16.15 8.26
C ILE A 159 -3.08 16.69 7.40
N LEU A 160 -4.32 16.58 7.88
CA LEU A 160 -5.49 17.07 7.16
C LEU A 160 -5.46 18.60 7.03
N GLU A 161 -5.10 19.35 8.08
CA GLU A 161 -4.88 20.79 8.00
C GLU A 161 -3.86 21.16 6.92
N HIS A 162 -2.72 20.44 6.88
CA HIS A 162 -1.69 20.66 5.86
C HIS A 162 -2.18 20.37 4.43
N LEU A 163 -3.08 19.42 4.26
CA LEU A 163 -3.69 19.12 2.96
C LEU A 163 -4.75 20.15 2.55
N GLU A 164 -5.50 20.74 3.50
CA GLU A 164 -6.53 21.74 3.25
C GLU A 164 -5.93 23.10 2.83
N ASP A 165 -4.82 23.50 3.45
CA ASP A 165 -4.11 24.73 3.17
C ASP A 165 -3.60 24.84 1.71
N ASN A 166 -3.52 23.71 1.02
CA ASN A 166 -2.92 23.62 -0.29
C ASN A 166 -3.72 22.64 -1.19
N ASN A 167 -4.41 23.17 -2.15
CA ASN A 167 -5.26 22.38 -3.06
C ASN A 167 -4.45 21.77 -4.23
N ASP A 168 -3.42 20.97 -3.93
CA ASP A 168 -2.50 20.43 -4.95
C ASP A 168 -3.04 19.23 -5.74
N GLY A 169 -4.21 18.75 -5.38
CA GLY A 169 -4.83 17.59 -6.01
C GLY A 169 -4.36 16.25 -5.43
N LYS A 170 -4.86 15.18 -6.03
CA LYS A 170 -4.54 13.80 -5.63
C LYS A 170 -4.70 12.82 -6.78
N SER A 171 -3.97 11.72 -6.72
CA SER A 171 -4.12 10.56 -7.59
C SER A 171 -4.90 9.48 -6.87
N ILE A 172 -5.98 8.98 -7.47
CA ILE A 172 -6.71 7.82 -6.97
C ILE A 172 -6.29 6.62 -7.81
N VAL A 173 -5.66 5.64 -7.18
CA VAL A 173 -5.28 4.39 -7.81
C VAL A 173 -6.33 3.34 -7.47
N PRO A 174 -7.22 2.96 -8.41
CA PRO A 174 -8.27 1.99 -8.10
C PRO A 174 -7.67 0.61 -7.83
N TYR A 175 -8.36 -0.16 -7.00
CA TYR A 175 -7.98 -1.54 -6.71
C TYR A 175 -7.98 -2.40 -7.98
N ASN A 176 -6.93 -3.19 -8.14
CA ASN A 176 -6.94 -4.34 -9.04
C ASN A 176 -6.06 -5.44 -8.45
N GLU A 177 -6.49 -6.70 -8.58
CA GLU A 177 -5.66 -7.84 -8.23
C GLU A 177 -4.35 -7.79 -9.00
N ASN A 178 -3.22 -8.05 -8.31
CA ASN A 178 -1.90 -8.04 -8.91
C ASN A 178 -1.47 -6.68 -9.52
N ARG A 179 -2.03 -5.58 -9.01
CA ARG A 179 -1.57 -4.23 -9.29
C ARG A 179 -0.56 -3.82 -8.24
N ILE A 180 0.52 -3.20 -8.70
CA ILE A 180 1.54 -2.54 -7.87
C ILE A 180 1.45 -1.03 -8.06
N VAL A 181 1.68 -0.31 -6.98
CA VAL A 181 1.85 1.15 -6.93
C VAL A 181 3.24 1.45 -6.36
N ILE A 182 3.99 2.30 -7.04
CA ILE A 182 5.33 2.74 -6.63
C ILE A 182 5.28 4.26 -6.53
N PHE A 183 5.63 4.81 -5.37
CA PHE A 183 5.59 6.25 -5.18
C PHE A 183 6.64 6.75 -4.17
N ASN A 184 6.95 8.04 -4.21
CA ASN A 184 7.78 8.71 -3.23
C ASN A 184 7.12 8.59 -1.84
N SER A 185 7.83 8.00 -0.89
CA SER A 185 7.30 7.65 0.43
C SER A 185 6.90 8.85 1.28
N ASN A 186 7.45 10.04 0.99
CA ASN A 186 7.08 11.30 1.63
C ASN A 186 5.68 11.81 1.23
N LEU A 187 5.11 11.31 0.13
CA LEU A 187 3.76 11.70 -0.26
C LEU A 187 2.74 11.23 0.76
N ILE A 188 1.89 12.15 1.19
CA ILE A 188 0.77 11.82 2.06
C ILE A 188 -0.19 10.92 1.27
N HIS A 189 -0.60 9.83 1.91
CA HIS A 189 -1.46 8.84 1.29
C HIS A 189 -2.39 8.18 2.30
N GLU A 190 -3.49 7.58 1.81
CA GLU A 190 -4.46 6.88 2.64
C GLU A 190 -5.10 5.72 1.89
N THR A 191 -5.72 4.81 2.63
CA THR A 191 -6.57 3.76 2.04
C THR A 191 -7.79 4.42 1.39
N ASP A 192 -8.05 4.13 0.11
CA ASP A 192 -9.28 4.52 -0.55
C ASP A 192 -10.49 3.76 0.04
N LYS A 193 -11.69 4.31 -0.11
CA LYS A 193 -12.93 3.62 0.29
C LYS A 193 -13.01 2.25 -0.35
N PHE A 194 -13.32 1.22 0.43
CA PHE A 194 -13.33 -0.15 -0.04
C PHE A 194 -14.58 -0.90 0.43
N GLU A 195 -15.05 -1.79 -0.44
CA GLU A 195 -16.14 -2.70 -0.14
C GLU A 195 -15.82 -4.04 -0.80
N PHE A 196 -15.63 -5.07 0.01
CA PHE A 196 -15.25 -6.40 -0.44
C PHE A 196 -16.29 -7.42 0.00
N LYS A 197 -16.44 -8.49 -0.78
CA LYS A 197 -17.32 -9.62 -0.45
C LYS A 197 -17.01 -10.18 0.92
N GLU A 198 -18.02 -10.76 1.53
CA GLU A 198 -17.86 -11.56 2.73
C GLU A 198 -17.00 -12.81 2.47
N GLY A 199 -16.44 -13.34 3.55
CA GLY A 199 -15.56 -14.49 3.52
C GLY A 199 -14.11 -14.11 3.76
N TYR A 200 -13.39 -14.99 4.44
CA TYR A 200 -12.01 -14.78 4.83
C TYR A 200 -11.08 -14.54 3.63
N GLU A 201 -11.30 -15.31 2.58
CA GLU A 201 -10.54 -15.28 1.32
C GLU A 201 -10.80 -14.02 0.48
N ASN A 202 -11.90 -13.32 0.74
CA ASN A 202 -12.31 -12.12 0.03
C ASN A 202 -11.87 -10.82 0.70
N ARG A 203 -11.30 -10.89 1.90
CA ARG A 203 -10.79 -9.70 2.59
C ARG A 203 -9.68 -9.04 1.79
N ARG A 204 -9.77 -7.72 1.71
CA ARG A 204 -8.74 -6.94 1.02
C ARG A 204 -7.39 -7.11 1.72
N ILE A 205 -6.39 -7.56 0.99
CA ILE A 205 -5.00 -7.68 1.49
C ILE A 205 -4.11 -6.82 0.60
N ASN A 206 -3.36 -5.93 1.23
CA ASN A 206 -2.22 -5.28 0.59
C ASN A 206 -0.92 -5.66 1.29
N VAL A 207 0.14 -5.63 0.51
CA VAL A 207 1.52 -5.76 0.99
C VAL A 207 2.22 -4.44 0.72
N THR A 208 2.97 -3.94 1.71
CA THR A 208 3.77 -2.72 1.61
C THR A 208 5.23 -3.06 1.83
N MET A 209 6.09 -2.53 0.95
CA MET A 209 7.55 -2.61 1.02
C MET A 209 8.14 -1.20 1.03
N LEU A 210 9.07 -0.94 1.95
CA LEU A 210 9.82 0.32 2.07
C LEU A 210 11.32 0.09 2.00
#